data_573efea2fb43e5de1b5f1aa8ace6738d
#
_entry.id   573efea2fb43e5de1b5f1aa8ace6738d
#
_cell.length_a   1.000
_cell.length_b   1.000
_cell.length_c   1.000
_cell.angle_alpha   90.00
_cell.angle_beta   90.00
_cell.angle_gamma   90.00
#
_symmetry.space_group_name_H-M   'P 1'
#
loop_
_entity.id
_entity.type
_entity.pdbx_description
1 polymer ?
#
loop_
_entity_poly.entity_id
_entity_poly.type
_entity_poly.pdbx_seq_one_letter_code
_entity_poly.pdbx_strand_id
1 'polypeptide(L)'
;SGKADIVIGTRSAVFAPLENIGLIIVDEEQEHTYKSEQTPRYDAIDVAKYRAAYNKCLLLLASATPSVESYAAAKSGKYELCTLTKRYGSAVLPEVITVDMRSAEKAPGSRAISRVLYEALEENLKEGRQSILLINRRGFHTFAACNHCGAVVSCPYCSISMTYHSANNRLMCHYCGHSVPF
;
A
#
# COMPACT_ATOMS: atom_id res chain seq x y z
N SER A 1 -9.60 27.64 21.04
CA SER A 1 -10.81 28.48 20.99
C SER A 1 -12.07 27.78 21.53
N GLY A 2 -12.01 26.55 22.05
CA GLY A 2 -13.07 25.86 22.78
C GLY A 2 -14.41 25.68 22.06
N LYS A 3 -14.43 25.84 20.73
CA LYS A 3 -15.66 25.82 19.93
C LYS A 3 -15.87 24.51 19.12
N ALA A 4 -14.96 23.55 19.20
CA ALA A 4 -15.06 22.28 18.49
C ALA A 4 -14.80 21.13 19.46
N ASP A 5 -15.71 20.18 19.50
CA ASP A 5 -15.61 18.94 20.29
C ASP A 5 -14.99 17.80 19.49
N ILE A 6 -15.02 17.89 18.16
CA ILE A 6 -14.52 16.87 17.23
C ILE A 6 -13.62 17.56 16.20
N VAL A 7 -12.46 16.96 15.94
CA VAL A 7 -11.56 17.35 14.85
C VAL A 7 -11.32 16.15 13.96
N ILE A 8 -11.58 16.31 12.66
CA ILE A 8 -11.28 15.31 11.63
C ILE A 8 -10.27 15.93 10.68
N GLY A 9 -9.23 15.20 10.34
CA GLY A 9 -8.19 15.67 9.44
C GLY A 9 -7.17 14.59 9.10
N THR A 10 -6.20 14.98 8.32
CA THR A 10 -5.06 14.13 7.95
C THR A 10 -4.05 14.06 9.10
N ARG A 11 -2.86 13.55 8.84
CA ARG A 11 -1.74 13.38 9.78
C ARG A 11 -1.57 14.56 10.75
N SER A 12 -1.69 15.81 10.28
CA SER A 12 -1.50 16.99 11.11
C SER A 12 -2.62 17.24 12.14
N ALA A 13 -3.77 16.59 12.00
CA ALA A 13 -4.86 16.70 12.98
C ALA A 13 -4.44 16.23 14.38
N VAL A 14 -3.40 15.38 14.47
CA VAL A 14 -2.85 14.93 15.75
C VAL A 14 -2.37 16.09 16.63
N PHE A 15 -2.08 17.27 16.06
CA PHE A 15 -1.67 18.48 16.80
C PHE A 15 -2.83 19.44 17.12
N ALA A 16 -4.07 19.07 16.80
CA ALA A 16 -5.20 19.96 17.11
C ALA A 16 -5.26 20.29 18.61
N PRO A 17 -5.43 21.57 18.97
CA PRO A 17 -5.39 22.03 20.36
C PRO A 17 -6.73 21.78 21.07
N LEU A 18 -7.08 20.51 21.26
CA LEU A 18 -8.21 20.10 22.10
C LEU A 18 -7.73 19.92 23.54
N GLU A 19 -8.46 20.50 24.47
CA GLU A 19 -8.07 20.50 25.90
C GLU A 19 -8.45 19.20 26.62
N ASN A 20 -9.64 18.67 26.38
CA ASN A 20 -10.17 17.48 27.06
C ASN A 20 -10.40 16.35 26.07
N ILE A 21 -9.34 15.71 25.61
CA ILE A 21 -9.41 14.62 24.66
C ILE A 21 -9.91 13.35 25.36
N GLY A 22 -11.08 12.82 24.94
CA GLY A 22 -11.62 11.55 25.42
C GLY A 22 -11.28 10.37 24.53
N LEU A 23 -11.03 10.61 23.23
CA LEU A 23 -10.77 9.56 22.25
C LEU A 23 -9.90 10.09 21.11
N ILE A 24 -8.92 9.31 20.70
CA ILE A 24 -8.15 9.52 19.47
C ILE A 24 -8.36 8.29 18.58
N ILE A 25 -8.75 8.50 17.33
CA ILE A 25 -8.90 7.44 16.34
C ILE A 25 -7.88 7.66 15.24
N VAL A 26 -7.11 6.63 14.91
CA VAL A 26 -6.23 6.57 13.75
C VAL A 26 -6.76 5.48 12.82
N ASP A 27 -7.34 5.89 11.71
CA ASP A 27 -7.85 4.99 10.69
C ASP A 27 -6.74 4.63 9.69
N GLU A 28 -6.77 3.39 9.14
CA GLU A 28 -5.72 2.86 8.27
C GLU A 28 -4.31 3.04 8.89
N GLU A 29 -4.13 2.59 10.13
CA GLU A 29 -2.91 2.85 10.93
C GLU A 29 -1.62 2.36 10.28
N GLN A 30 -1.70 1.40 9.34
CA GLN A 30 -0.55 0.87 8.61
C GLN A 30 -0.03 1.82 7.52
N GLU A 31 -0.76 2.91 7.22
CA GLU A 31 -0.38 3.84 6.14
C GLU A 31 0.93 4.58 6.44
N HIS A 32 1.87 4.49 5.53
CA HIS A 32 3.17 5.17 5.66
C HIS A 32 3.06 6.70 5.70
N THR A 33 1.93 7.26 5.25
CA THR A 33 1.68 8.71 5.24
C THR A 33 1.61 9.32 6.63
N TYR A 34 1.45 8.53 7.69
CA TYR A 34 1.52 8.99 9.07
C TYR A 34 2.95 9.40 9.49
N LYS A 35 3.99 8.95 8.78
CA LYS A 35 5.37 9.39 8.97
C LYS A 35 5.65 10.65 8.15
N SER A 36 6.11 11.72 8.81
CA SER A 36 6.54 12.93 8.11
C SER A 36 7.96 12.80 7.62
N GLU A 37 8.17 12.93 6.31
CA GLU A 37 9.50 12.99 5.71
C GLU A 37 10.10 14.40 5.75
N GLN A 38 9.24 15.42 5.93
CA GLN A 38 9.65 16.82 6.03
C GLN A 38 10.03 17.20 7.47
N THR A 39 10.92 18.15 7.62
CA THR A 39 11.32 18.70 8.94
C THR A 39 10.23 19.62 9.50
N PRO A 40 9.82 19.44 10.77
CA PRO A 40 10.26 18.41 11.71
C PRO A 40 9.70 17.02 11.34
N ARG A 41 10.56 16.01 11.38
CA ARG A 41 10.14 14.63 11.16
C ARG A 41 9.42 14.09 12.41
N TYR A 42 8.28 13.48 12.22
CA TYR A 42 7.52 12.86 13.30
C TYR A 42 6.67 11.70 12.75
N ASP A 43 6.30 10.78 13.61
CA ASP A 43 5.28 9.77 13.38
C ASP A 43 4.01 10.19 14.11
N ALA A 44 2.92 10.39 13.39
CA ALA A 44 1.65 10.83 13.98
C ALA A 44 1.05 9.79 14.94
N ILE A 45 1.32 8.50 14.71
CA ILE A 45 0.88 7.43 15.62
C ILE A 45 1.60 7.53 16.97
N ASP A 46 2.91 7.79 16.96
CA ASP A 46 3.66 7.97 18.21
C ASP A 46 3.23 9.23 18.94
N VAL A 47 2.95 10.32 18.23
CA VAL A 47 2.36 11.53 18.83
C VAL A 47 0.97 11.23 19.41
N ALA A 48 0.14 10.45 18.69
CA ALA A 48 -1.19 10.05 19.18
C ALA A 48 -1.09 9.20 20.46
N LYS A 49 -0.15 8.25 20.52
CA LYS A 49 0.13 7.45 21.73
C LYS A 49 0.53 8.32 22.90
N TYR A 50 1.45 9.27 22.66
CA TYR A 50 1.87 10.22 23.70
C TYR A 50 0.70 11.07 24.20
N ARG A 51 -0.10 11.64 23.29
CA ARG A 51 -1.26 12.45 23.64
C ARG A 51 -2.33 11.65 24.39
N ALA A 52 -2.58 10.42 23.95
CA ALA A 52 -3.53 9.55 24.64
C ALA A 52 -3.09 9.25 26.07
N ALA A 53 -1.82 8.94 26.27
CA ALA A 53 -1.27 8.72 27.61
C ALA A 53 -1.33 10.00 28.47
N TYR A 54 -0.94 11.15 27.91
CA TYR A 54 -0.97 12.44 28.61
C TYR A 54 -2.38 12.86 29.05
N ASN A 55 -3.37 12.70 28.14
CA ASN A 55 -4.76 13.06 28.42
C ASN A 55 -5.54 11.93 29.14
N LYS A 56 -4.92 10.76 29.34
CA LYS A 56 -5.57 9.56 29.91
C LYS A 56 -6.82 9.17 29.13
N CYS A 57 -6.77 9.26 27.81
CA CYS A 57 -7.87 8.95 26.92
C CYS A 57 -7.60 7.67 26.12
N LEU A 58 -8.64 7.14 25.49
CA LEU A 58 -8.54 5.96 24.64
C LEU A 58 -7.87 6.31 23.30
N LEU A 59 -6.95 5.47 22.84
CA LEU A 59 -6.43 5.46 21.47
C LEU A 59 -6.95 4.24 20.74
N LEU A 60 -7.64 4.44 19.63
CA LEU A 60 -8.10 3.39 18.74
C LEU A 60 -7.26 3.42 17.46
N LEU A 61 -6.53 2.34 17.19
CA LEU A 61 -5.86 2.09 15.92
C LEU A 61 -6.73 1.16 15.09
N ALA A 62 -7.25 1.64 13.96
CA ALA A 62 -8.14 0.88 13.09
C ALA A 62 -7.44 0.50 11.79
N SER A 63 -7.62 -0.74 11.34
CA SER A 63 -7.08 -1.23 10.08
C SER A 63 -7.72 -2.55 9.66
N ALA A 64 -7.86 -2.76 8.36
CA ALA A 64 -8.16 -4.07 7.80
C ALA A 64 -6.89 -4.95 7.70
N THR A 65 -5.72 -4.31 7.62
CA THR A 65 -4.39 -4.92 7.43
C THR A 65 -3.39 -4.27 8.38
N PRO A 66 -3.48 -4.51 9.71
CA PRO A 66 -2.68 -3.81 10.70
C PRO A 66 -1.18 -3.97 10.46
N SER A 67 -0.41 -2.97 10.87
CA SER A 67 1.05 -3.06 10.83
C SER A 67 1.56 -4.23 11.66
N VAL A 68 2.71 -4.79 11.27
CA VAL A 68 3.30 -5.93 11.99
C VAL A 68 3.58 -5.55 13.45
N GLU A 69 4.01 -4.33 13.68
CA GLU A 69 4.32 -3.77 15.00
C GLU A 69 3.06 -3.67 15.89
N SER A 70 1.97 -3.12 15.37
CA SER A 70 0.70 -2.99 16.10
C SER A 70 0.08 -4.36 16.37
N TYR A 71 0.10 -5.25 15.39
CA TYR A 71 -0.41 -6.61 15.56
C TYR A 71 0.41 -7.41 16.57
N ALA A 72 1.74 -7.33 16.54
CA ALA A 72 2.61 -7.96 17.52
C ALA A 72 2.38 -7.39 18.92
N ALA A 73 2.18 -6.08 19.07
CA ALA A 73 1.85 -5.44 20.34
C ALA A 73 0.51 -5.94 20.89
N ALA A 74 -0.50 -6.12 20.04
CA ALA A 74 -1.78 -6.71 20.43
C ALA A 74 -1.64 -8.18 20.85
N LYS A 75 -0.89 -8.99 20.09
CA LYS A 75 -0.65 -10.40 20.42
C LYS A 75 0.14 -10.57 21.72
N SER A 76 1.01 -9.63 22.07
CA SER A 76 1.77 -9.66 23.34
C SER A 76 0.98 -9.07 24.53
N GLY A 77 -0.27 -8.66 24.34
CA GLY A 77 -1.11 -8.08 25.39
C GLY A 77 -0.81 -6.64 25.77
N LYS A 78 0.03 -5.92 24.97
CA LYS A 78 0.26 -4.50 25.15
C LYS A 78 -0.92 -3.64 24.67
N TYR A 79 -1.65 -4.13 23.67
CA TYR A 79 -2.88 -3.54 23.17
C TYR A 79 -4.02 -4.55 23.31
N GLU A 80 -5.21 -4.04 23.51
CA GLU A 80 -6.42 -4.84 23.39
C GLU A 80 -6.73 -5.02 21.88
N LEU A 81 -7.01 -6.28 21.48
CA LEU A 81 -7.34 -6.62 20.10
C LEU A 81 -8.84 -6.82 19.93
N CYS A 82 -9.48 -5.91 19.21
CA CYS A 82 -10.86 -6.05 18.80
C CYS A 82 -10.92 -6.50 17.33
N THR A 83 -11.50 -7.67 17.08
CA THR A 83 -11.61 -8.22 15.70
C THR A 83 -13.04 -8.17 15.22
N LEU A 84 -13.28 -7.45 14.12
CA LEU A 84 -14.56 -7.44 13.42
C LEU A 84 -14.56 -8.58 12.39
N THR A 85 -15.33 -9.64 12.65
CA THR A 85 -15.37 -10.86 11.83
C THR A 85 -16.48 -10.85 10.77
N LYS A 86 -17.44 -9.91 10.87
CA LYS A 86 -18.57 -9.82 9.96
C LYS A 86 -18.50 -8.54 9.14
N ARG A 87 -18.79 -8.63 7.85
CA ARG A 87 -18.99 -7.46 7.01
C ARG A 87 -20.33 -6.80 7.31
N TYR A 88 -20.41 -5.50 7.10
CA TYR A 88 -21.67 -4.77 7.22
C TYR A 88 -22.65 -5.22 6.13
N GLY A 89 -23.89 -5.47 6.51
CA GLY A 89 -24.95 -5.91 5.61
C GLY A 89 -24.73 -7.32 5.05
N SER A 90 -25.17 -7.53 3.80
CA SER A 90 -25.06 -8.79 3.06
C SER A 90 -23.85 -8.88 2.14
N ALA A 91 -22.83 -8.04 2.35
CA ALA A 91 -21.65 -8.00 1.48
C ALA A 91 -20.88 -9.31 1.55
N VAL A 92 -20.68 -9.93 0.38
CA VAL A 92 -19.87 -11.14 0.18
C VAL A 92 -18.47 -10.76 -0.31
N LEU A 93 -17.49 -11.65 -0.08
CA LEU A 93 -16.16 -11.47 -0.65
C LEU A 93 -16.23 -11.67 -2.16
N PRO A 94 -15.47 -10.89 -2.96
CA PRO A 94 -15.35 -11.12 -4.38
C PRO A 94 -14.64 -12.45 -4.66
N GLU A 95 -14.93 -13.05 -5.81
CA GLU A 95 -14.11 -14.12 -6.34
C GLU A 95 -12.75 -13.58 -6.75
N VAL A 96 -11.69 -14.31 -6.40
CA VAL A 96 -10.31 -13.95 -6.73
C VAL A 96 -9.75 -14.97 -7.71
N ILE A 97 -9.44 -14.52 -8.93
CA ILE A 97 -8.83 -15.34 -9.97
C ILE A 97 -7.35 -14.99 -10.07
N THR A 98 -6.48 -15.97 -9.83
CA THR A 98 -5.02 -15.81 -9.98
C THR A 98 -4.60 -16.32 -11.36
N VAL A 99 -3.85 -15.50 -12.11
CA VAL A 99 -3.37 -15.82 -13.45
C VAL A 99 -1.84 -15.78 -13.49
N ASP A 100 -1.20 -16.91 -13.84
CA ASP A 100 0.24 -16.93 -14.09
C ASP A 100 0.55 -16.30 -15.46
N MET A 101 1.05 -15.06 -15.43
CA MET A 101 1.36 -14.30 -16.62
C MET A 101 2.49 -14.88 -17.49
N ARG A 102 3.24 -15.87 -17.03
CA ARG A 102 4.28 -16.55 -17.82
C ARG A 102 3.67 -17.52 -18.85
N SER A 103 2.63 -18.23 -18.44
CA SER A 103 1.95 -19.23 -19.26
C SER A 103 0.61 -18.78 -19.84
N ALA A 104 0.02 -17.72 -19.28
CA ALA A 104 -1.29 -17.24 -19.68
C ALA A 104 -1.31 -16.68 -21.11
N GLU A 105 -2.38 -16.96 -21.82
CA GLU A 105 -2.69 -16.30 -23.08
C GLU A 105 -2.83 -14.79 -22.86
N LYS A 106 -2.28 -14.00 -23.77
CA LYS A 106 -2.29 -12.54 -23.69
C LYS A 106 -3.46 -11.96 -24.47
N ALA A 107 -3.91 -10.80 -24.03
CA ALA A 107 -4.89 -10.01 -24.75
C ALA A 107 -4.35 -9.55 -26.12
N PRO A 108 -5.22 -9.36 -27.11
CA PRO A 108 -4.82 -8.80 -28.41
C PRO A 108 -4.08 -7.48 -28.24
N GLY A 109 -2.88 -7.35 -28.83
CA GLY A 109 -2.08 -6.12 -28.79
C GLY A 109 -1.41 -5.82 -27.43
N SER A 110 -1.53 -6.65 -26.41
CA SER A 110 -0.94 -6.42 -25.09
C SER A 110 -0.13 -7.62 -24.58
N ARG A 111 1.06 -7.36 -24.05
CA ARG A 111 1.84 -8.36 -23.31
C ARG A 111 1.62 -8.31 -21.79
N ALA A 112 1.00 -7.25 -21.31
CA ALA A 112 0.80 -6.98 -19.89
C ALA A 112 -0.56 -7.44 -19.36
N ILE A 113 -1.53 -7.69 -20.24
CA ILE A 113 -2.90 -8.08 -19.89
C ILE A 113 -3.14 -9.53 -20.33
N SER A 114 -3.64 -10.37 -19.42
CA SER A 114 -4.06 -11.71 -19.77
C SER A 114 -5.38 -11.69 -20.54
N ARG A 115 -5.63 -12.74 -21.31
CA ARG A 115 -6.91 -12.91 -22.00
C ARG A 115 -8.09 -12.92 -21.04
N VAL A 116 -7.95 -13.62 -19.92
CA VAL A 116 -8.98 -13.69 -18.87
C VAL A 116 -9.34 -12.29 -18.33
N LEU A 117 -8.34 -11.46 -18.04
CA LEU A 117 -8.61 -10.09 -17.60
C LEU A 117 -9.26 -9.24 -18.70
N TYR A 118 -8.79 -9.40 -19.93
CA TYR A 118 -9.35 -8.68 -21.08
C TYR A 118 -10.84 -9.01 -21.28
N GLU A 119 -11.20 -10.28 -21.27
CA GLU A 119 -12.59 -10.74 -21.42
C GLU A 119 -13.48 -10.24 -20.29
N ALA A 120 -12.99 -10.29 -19.03
CA ALA A 120 -13.73 -9.73 -17.89
C ALA A 120 -13.93 -8.22 -17.98
N LEU A 121 -12.96 -7.47 -18.51
CA LEU A 121 -13.09 -6.03 -18.75
C LEU A 121 -14.10 -5.73 -19.87
N GLU A 122 -14.09 -6.52 -20.96
CA GLU A 122 -15.08 -6.38 -22.03
C GLU A 122 -16.50 -6.67 -21.56
N GLU A 123 -16.68 -7.71 -20.75
CA GLU A 123 -17.98 -8.06 -20.18
C GLU A 123 -18.51 -6.95 -19.27
N ASN A 124 -17.69 -6.44 -18.35
CA ASN A 124 -18.05 -5.32 -17.49
C ASN A 124 -18.44 -4.08 -18.31
N LEU A 125 -17.71 -3.80 -19.37
CA LEU A 125 -18.01 -2.66 -20.24
C LEU A 125 -19.34 -2.84 -20.98
N LYS A 126 -19.63 -4.04 -21.52
CA LYS A 126 -20.90 -4.37 -22.19
C LYS A 126 -22.10 -4.25 -21.23
N GLU A 127 -21.90 -4.57 -19.97
CA GLU A 127 -22.95 -4.48 -18.93
C GLU A 127 -23.04 -3.09 -18.28
N GLY A 128 -22.25 -2.13 -18.76
CA GLY A 128 -22.22 -0.76 -18.20
C GLY A 128 -21.65 -0.69 -16.78
N ARG A 129 -20.89 -1.70 -16.34
CA ARG A 129 -20.25 -1.74 -15.02
C ARG A 129 -18.89 -1.04 -15.04
N GLN A 130 -18.37 -0.73 -13.85
CA GLN A 130 -17.06 -0.10 -13.67
C GLN A 130 -16.00 -1.14 -13.33
N SER A 131 -14.77 -0.89 -13.78
CA SER A 131 -13.59 -1.69 -13.46
C SER A 131 -12.51 -0.83 -12.84
N ILE A 132 -11.86 -1.32 -11.79
CA ILE A 132 -10.72 -0.66 -11.16
C ILE A 132 -9.47 -1.47 -11.47
N LEU A 133 -8.51 -0.86 -12.16
CA LEU A 133 -7.21 -1.45 -12.44
C LEU A 133 -6.16 -0.85 -11.51
N LEU A 134 -5.57 -1.70 -10.66
CA LEU A 134 -4.47 -1.30 -9.79
C LEU A 134 -3.14 -1.59 -10.46
N ILE A 135 -2.39 -0.53 -10.75
CA ILE A 135 -1.03 -0.63 -11.30
C ILE A 135 -0.08 0.02 -10.30
N ASN A 136 0.71 -0.80 -9.62
CA ASN A 136 1.63 -0.34 -8.58
C ASN A 136 2.90 0.35 -9.12
N ARG A 137 2.98 0.67 -10.42
CA ARG A 137 4.21 1.06 -11.06
C ARG A 137 4.15 2.36 -11.82
N ARG A 138 4.99 3.31 -11.42
CA ARG A 138 5.28 4.51 -12.22
C ARG A 138 6.43 4.18 -13.18
N GLY A 139 6.22 4.37 -14.50
CA GLY A 139 7.24 4.26 -15.56
C GLY A 139 7.30 2.91 -16.28
N PHE A 140 7.83 2.95 -17.50
CA PHE A 140 8.10 1.80 -18.34
C PHE A 140 9.33 1.03 -17.81
N HIS A 141 9.23 -0.30 -17.71
CA HIS A 141 10.32 -1.25 -17.48
C HIS A 141 11.33 -0.91 -16.38
N THR A 142 11.05 -1.27 -15.13
CA THR A 142 12.00 -1.11 -14.03
C THR A 142 12.92 -2.32 -13.81
N PHE A 143 12.71 -3.45 -14.50
CA PHE A 143 13.63 -4.59 -14.52
C PHE A 143 13.44 -5.42 -15.78
N ALA A 144 14.47 -6.14 -16.19
CA ALA A 144 14.41 -7.20 -17.18
C ALA A 144 14.25 -8.53 -16.46
N ALA A 145 13.27 -9.32 -16.90
CA ALA A 145 13.06 -10.68 -16.40
C ALA A 145 13.03 -11.67 -17.58
N CYS A 146 13.52 -12.86 -17.35
CA CYS A 146 13.42 -13.95 -18.32
C CYS A 146 11.95 -14.36 -18.49
N ASN A 147 11.47 -14.37 -19.72
CA ASN A 147 10.10 -14.77 -20.03
C ASN A 147 9.83 -16.27 -19.77
N HIS A 148 10.89 -17.09 -19.72
CA HIS A 148 10.76 -18.53 -19.51
C HIS A 148 10.74 -18.93 -18.03
N CYS A 149 11.73 -18.44 -17.24
CA CYS A 149 11.88 -18.84 -15.84
C CYS A 149 11.52 -17.75 -14.84
N GLY A 150 11.24 -16.52 -15.28
CA GLY A 150 10.94 -15.38 -14.41
C GLY A 150 12.17 -14.79 -13.69
N ALA A 151 13.37 -15.31 -13.92
CA ALA A 151 14.59 -14.78 -13.29
C ALA A 151 14.80 -13.30 -13.67
N VAL A 152 15.02 -12.47 -12.67
CA VAL A 152 15.26 -11.02 -12.83
C VAL A 152 16.75 -10.77 -13.00
N VAL A 153 17.11 -9.93 -13.96
CA VAL A 153 18.52 -9.52 -14.15
C VAL A 153 18.92 -8.60 -13.00
N SER A 154 19.83 -9.08 -12.16
CA SER A 154 20.34 -8.34 -11.00
C SER A 154 21.72 -7.79 -11.25
N CYS A 155 22.03 -6.65 -10.62
CA CYS A 155 23.36 -6.06 -10.66
C CYS A 155 24.37 -6.96 -9.94
N PRO A 156 25.50 -7.32 -10.55
CA PRO A 156 26.51 -8.19 -9.94
C PRO A 156 27.19 -7.56 -8.71
N TYR A 157 27.14 -6.24 -8.56
CA TYR A 157 27.77 -5.51 -7.45
C TYR A 157 26.82 -5.19 -6.30
N CYS A 158 25.52 -5.02 -6.59
CA CYS A 158 24.53 -4.54 -5.60
C CYS A 158 23.41 -5.55 -5.34
N SER A 159 23.30 -6.61 -6.13
CA SER A 159 22.23 -7.63 -6.06
C SER A 159 20.79 -7.08 -6.24
N ILE A 160 20.63 -5.81 -6.62
CA ILE A 160 19.33 -5.21 -6.92
C ILE A 160 18.98 -5.39 -8.40
N SER A 161 17.69 -5.37 -8.73
CA SER A 161 17.24 -5.50 -10.11
C SER A 161 17.75 -4.35 -10.98
N MET A 162 18.23 -4.67 -12.20
CA MET A 162 18.65 -3.67 -13.17
C MET A 162 17.46 -3.15 -13.97
N THR A 163 17.44 -1.85 -14.25
CA THR A 163 16.40 -1.17 -15.01
C THR A 163 16.75 -1.12 -16.49
N TYR A 164 15.80 -1.48 -17.35
CA TYR A 164 15.97 -1.33 -18.79
C TYR A 164 15.67 0.11 -19.22
N HIS A 165 16.60 0.68 -19.99
CA HIS A 165 16.51 1.99 -20.60
C HIS A 165 16.41 1.85 -22.13
N SER A 166 15.21 2.11 -22.65
CA SER A 166 14.95 1.96 -24.09
C SER A 166 15.71 2.96 -24.96
N ALA A 167 16.03 4.15 -24.42
CA ALA A 167 16.73 5.19 -25.16
C ALA A 167 18.14 4.79 -25.62
N ASN A 168 18.81 3.93 -24.87
CA ASN A 168 20.17 3.47 -25.15
C ASN A 168 20.30 1.95 -25.23
N ASN A 169 19.18 1.23 -25.15
CA ASN A 169 19.11 -0.24 -25.16
C ASN A 169 20.05 -0.89 -24.12
N ARG A 170 20.06 -0.39 -22.91
CA ARG A 170 20.93 -0.86 -21.82
C ARG A 170 20.16 -1.19 -20.56
N LEU A 171 20.69 -2.13 -19.80
CA LEU A 171 20.31 -2.36 -18.40
C LEU A 171 21.23 -1.52 -17.51
N MET A 172 20.65 -0.79 -16.56
CA MET A 172 21.39 0.06 -15.63
C MET A 172 20.98 -0.20 -14.18
N CYS A 173 21.96 -0.25 -13.32
CA CYS A 173 21.75 -0.24 -11.88
C CYS A 173 21.67 1.20 -11.38
N HIS A 174 20.51 1.60 -10.86
CA HIS A 174 20.32 2.96 -10.33
C HIS A 174 20.99 3.20 -8.97
N TYR A 175 21.61 2.17 -8.38
CA TYR A 175 22.33 2.31 -7.13
C TYR A 175 23.82 2.61 -7.33
N CYS A 176 24.50 1.85 -8.19
CA CYS A 176 25.95 2.01 -8.42
C CYS A 176 26.32 2.50 -9.82
N GLY A 177 25.36 2.72 -10.72
CA GLY A 177 25.59 3.18 -12.08
C GLY A 177 26.10 2.09 -13.05
N HIS A 178 26.31 0.86 -12.58
CA HIS A 178 26.74 -0.23 -13.46
C HIS A 178 25.74 -0.45 -14.59
N SER A 179 26.22 -0.56 -15.83
CA SER A 179 25.36 -0.78 -16.99
C SER A 179 25.92 -1.78 -17.98
N VAL A 180 25.04 -2.60 -18.56
CA VAL A 180 25.36 -3.58 -19.57
C VAL A 180 24.44 -3.43 -20.78
N PRO A 181 24.84 -3.80 -21.99
CA PRO A 181 23.93 -3.90 -23.14
C PRO A 181 22.77 -4.85 -22.83
N PHE A 182 21.59 -4.59 -23.40
CA PHE A 182 20.44 -5.47 -23.28
C PHE A 182 20.35 -6.39 -24.47
#